data_4f7439c786a4aedb66f15a1f2839da81
#
_entry.id   4f7439c786a4aedb66f15a1f2839da81
#
_cell.length_a   1.000
_cell.length_b   1.000
_cell.length_c   1.000
_cell.angle_alpha   90.00
_cell.angle_beta   90.00
_cell.angle_gamma   90.00
#
_symmetry.space_group_name_H-M   'P 1'
#
loop_
_entity.id
_entity.type
_entity.pdbx_description
1 polymer ?
#
loop_
_entity_poly.entity_id
_entity_poly.type
_entity_poly.pdbx_seq_one_letter_code
_entity_poly.pdbx_strand_id
1 'polypeptide(L)'
;MCLSQRALSKSFDGTAVFTNAELDIKKNTTTFILGENGCGKTTLLKILTGEYQADSGEYKFGNNIQFGYYDQAQTDLDPSKTVIDEVWDRYPKMTQTQVRSALAQFLFKGDDVFKNVGKLSGGEKARVSLLKLMLSKANMLLLDEPTNHLDIHSREALENALASYGGTLLIVSHDRYLINKLADRIVWLGKTGTVNIDGNYDRYIELKEAKAQSEQAVQVKAAEGKKNDYKERKERESTLRKLSGALKRCEQAIDEIGLKTAELAQQMSQPEIATDYEKTSALAQEIEALKEKEEALTAEWMELSEQIESFT
;
A
#
# COMPACT_ATOMS: atom_id res chain seq x y z
N MET A 1 23.97 -1.42 -6.97
CA MET A 1 23.31 -2.49 -6.22
C MET A 1 23.14 -2.01 -4.79
N CYS A 2 21.92 -2.08 -4.24
CA CYS A 2 21.61 -1.65 -2.89
C CYS A 2 21.54 -2.86 -1.94
N LEU A 3 20.89 -3.91 -2.39
CA LEU A 3 20.78 -5.19 -1.69
C LEU A 3 20.87 -6.31 -2.72
N SER A 4 21.69 -7.31 -2.43
CA SER A 4 21.75 -8.58 -3.17
C SER A 4 21.49 -9.72 -2.20
N GLN A 5 20.63 -10.62 -2.59
CA GLN A 5 20.25 -11.79 -1.82
C GLN A 5 20.18 -13.00 -2.74
N ARG A 6 20.73 -14.13 -2.29
CA ARG A 6 20.76 -15.37 -3.08
C ARG A 6 20.25 -16.54 -2.26
N ALA A 7 19.31 -17.27 -2.84
CA ALA A 7 18.80 -18.54 -2.35
C ALA A 7 18.41 -18.54 -0.85
N LEU A 8 17.85 -17.42 -0.34
CA LEU A 8 17.39 -17.38 1.05
C LEU A 8 16.24 -18.34 1.27
N SER A 9 16.32 -19.08 2.37
CA SER A 9 15.24 -19.97 2.79
C SER A 9 14.96 -19.80 4.28
N LYS A 10 13.71 -19.98 4.67
CA LYS A 10 13.27 -19.91 6.07
C LYS A 10 12.16 -20.90 6.33
N SER A 11 12.27 -21.56 7.48
CA SER A 11 11.25 -22.44 8.05
C SER A 11 11.01 -22.12 9.51
N PHE A 12 9.83 -22.46 10.02
CA PHE A 12 9.49 -22.45 11.43
C PHE A 12 8.87 -23.80 11.78
N ASP A 13 9.33 -24.41 12.86
CA ASP A 13 8.84 -25.71 13.36
C ASP A 13 8.75 -26.78 12.25
N GLY A 14 9.77 -26.83 11.38
CA GLY A 14 9.84 -27.77 10.27
C GLY A 14 8.95 -27.46 9.07
N THR A 15 8.17 -26.38 9.12
CA THR A 15 7.34 -25.93 8.01
C THR A 15 8.07 -24.85 7.23
N ALA A 16 8.36 -25.09 5.94
CA ALA A 16 8.98 -24.09 5.08
C ALA A 16 8.03 -22.93 4.82
N VAL A 17 8.49 -21.72 5.10
CA VAL A 17 7.78 -20.48 4.77
C VAL A 17 8.07 -20.08 3.34
N PHE A 18 9.34 -20.04 2.97
CA PHE A 18 9.80 -19.90 1.59
C PHE A 18 11.16 -20.56 1.40
N THR A 19 11.46 -20.93 0.17
CA THR A 19 12.76 -21.50 -0.22
C THR A 19 13.30 -20.79 -1.44
N ASN A 20 14.64 -20.69 -1.56
CA ASN A 20 15.32 -20.12 -2.73
C ASN A 20 14.81 -18.71 -3.13
N ALA A 21 14.48 -17.88 -2.16
CA ALA A 21 14.13 -16.50 -2.46
C ALA A 21 15.37 -15.75 -2.98
N GLU A 22 15.20 -15.00 -4.07
CA GLU A 22 16.24 -14.16 -4.67
C GLU A 22 15.74 -12.74 -4.82
N LEU A 23 16.54 -11.78 -4.36
CA LEU A 23 16.21 -10.38 -4.37
C LEU A 23 17.43 -9.56 -4.80
N ASP A 24 17.25 -8.75 -5.80
CA ASP A 24 18.26 -7.80 -6.25
C ASP A 24 17.66 -6.40 -6.36
N ILE A 25 18.03 -5.52 -5.44
CA ILE A 25 17.48 -4.19 -5.35
C ILE A 25 18.50 -3.18 -5.83
N LYS A 26 18.09 -2.42 -6.83
CA LYS A 26 18.88 -1.32 -7.37
C LYS A 26 18.77 -0.09 -6.46
N LYS A 27 19.81 0.72 -6.47
CA LYS A 27 19.83 1.98 -5.71
C LYS A 27 18.84 2.98 -6.32
N ASN A 28 18.15 3.72 -5.46
CA ASN A 28 17.17 4.74 -5.84
C ASN A 28 16.01 4.19 -6.70
N THR A 29 15.60 2.96 -6.43
CA THR A 29 14.40 2.35 -7.03
C THR A 29 13.41 1.95 -5.95
N THR A 30 12.14 1.92 -6.34
CA THR A 30 11.04 1.43 -5.51
C THR A 30 10.70 0.00 -5.92
N THR A 31 10.95 -0.95 -5.03
CA THR A 31 10.64 -2.37 -5.21
C THR A 31 9.52 -2.79 -4.29
N PHE A 32 8.47 -3.39 -4.84
CA PHE A 32 7.39 -3.98 -4.05
C PHE A 32 7.54 -5.50 -3.95
N ILE A 33 7.34 -6.04 -2.75
CA ILE A 33 7.23 -7.48 -2.52
C ILE A 33 5.75 -7.84 -2.46
N LEU A 34 5.31 -8.67 -3.39
CA LEU A 34 3.97 -9.26 -3.43
C LEU A 34 4.05 -10.76 -3.16
N GLY A 35 2.92 -11.35 -2.83
CA GLY A 35 2.78 -12.79 -2.61
C GLY A 35 1.55 -13.11 -1.78
N GLU A 36 1.16 -14.35 -1.75
CA GLU A 36 0.02 -14.84 -0.97
C GLU A 36 0.16 -14.51 0.53
N ASN A 37 -0.97 -14.49 1.24
CA ASN A 37 -0.93 -14.34 2.69
C ASN A 37 -0.19 -15.52 3.33
N GLY A 38 0.70 -15.22 4.27
CA GLY A 38 1.52 -16.24 4.94
C GLY A 38 2.71 -16.78 4.12
N CYS A 39 2.99 -16.25 2.90
CA CYS A 39 4.17 -16.67 2.14
C CYS A 39 5.51 -16.15 2.68
N GLY A 40 5.50 -15.38 3.77
CA GLY A 40 6.73 -14.96 4.46
C GLY A 40 7.26 -13.58 4.08
N LYS A 41 6.45 -12.66 3.53
CA LYS A 41 6.88 -11.28 3.20
C LYS A 41 7.49 -10.55 4.39
N THR A 42 6.76 -10.47 5.50
CA THR A 42 7.24 -9.91 6.77
C THR A 42 8.47 -10.65 7.29
N THR A 43 8.48 -11.99 7.19
CA THR A 43 9.63 -12.81 7.60
C THR A 43 10.87 -12.45 6.79
N LEU A 44 10.72 -12.24 5.49
CA LEU A 44 11.83 -11.82 4.62
C LEU A 44 12.36 -10.44 5.06
N LEU A 45 11.49 -9.46 5.33
CA LEU A 45 11.93 -8.16 5.85
C LEU A 45 12.65 -8.31 7.19
N LYS A 46 12.14 -9.14 8.11
CA LYS A 46 12.78 -9.41 9.42
C LYS A 46 14.13 -10.12 9.31
N ILE A 47 14.35 -10.94 8.29
CA ILE A 47 15.67 -11.47 7.98
C ILE A 47 16.61 -10.35 7.52
N LEU A 48 16.15 -9.46 6.62
CA LEU A 48 16.94 -8.35 6.13
C LEU A 48 17.30 -7.33 7.23
N THR A 49 16.44 -7.16 8.24
CA THR A 49 16.73 -6.31 9.40
C THR A 49 17.64 -6.99 10.43
N GLY A 50 17.87 -8.30 10.31
CA GLY A 50 18.65 -9.09 11.25
C GLY A 50 17.88 -9.55 12.48
N GLU A 51 16.56 -9.34 12.55
CA GLU A 51 15.71 -9.86 13.62
C GLU A 51 15.58 -11.38 13.56
N TYR A 52 15.56 -11.94 12.35
CA TYR A 52 15.54 -13.39 12.12
C TYR A 52 16.78 -13.80 11.35
N GLN A 53 17.27 -15.01 11.63
CA GLN A 53 18.32 -15.65 10.83
C GLN A 53 17.67 -16.46 9.71
N ALA A 54 18.26 -16.40 8.52
CA ALA A 54 17.93 -17.33 7.44
C ALA A 54 18.44 -18.74 7.77
N ASP A 55 17.72 -19.75 7.33
CA ASP A 55 18.16 -21.15 7.50
C ASP A 55 19.23 -21.50 6.44
N SER A 56 19.15 -20.90 5.26
CA SER A 56 20.16 -21.01 4.22
C SER A 56 20.15 -19.76 3.31
N GLY A 57 21.23 -19.62 2.52
CA GLY A 57 21.44 -18.51 1.62
C GLY A 57 22.15 -17.34 2.28
N GLU A 58 22.41 -16.31 1.49
CA GLU A 58 23.15 -15.13 1.90
C GLU A 58 22.50 -13.85 1.40
N TYR A 59 22.61 -12.77 2.17
CA TYR A 59 22.27 -11.44 1.71
C TYR A 59 23.37 -10.43 2.06
N LYS A 60 23.52 -9.43 1.22
CA LYS A 60 24.53 -8.39 1.41
C LYS A 60 23.98 -7.04 1.01
N PHE A 61 24.02 -6.11 1.94
CA PHE A 61 23.80 -4.70 1.63
C PHE A 61 25.03 -4.11 0.92
N GLY A 62 24.75 -3.19 0.01
CA GLY A 62 25.81 -2.40 -0.63
C GLY A 62 26.55 -1.52 0.38
N ASN A 63 27.72 -1.04 -0.03
CA ASN A 63 28.51 -0.13 0.81
C ASN A 63 27.71 1.16 1.12
N ASN A 64 27.79 1.61 2.38
CA ASN A 64 27.14 2.82 2.87
C ASN A 64 25.60 2.78 2.87
N ILE A 65 24.98 1.59 2.90
CA ILE A 65 23.54 1.48 3.09
C ILE A 65 23.21 1.62 4.58
N GLN A 66 22.38 2.63 4.87
CA GLN A 66 21.71 2.81 6.15
C GLN A 66 20.22 2.60 5.89
N PHE A 67 19.68 1.48 6.37
CA PHE A 67 18.28 1.22 6.21
C PHE A 67 17.48 1.66 7.44
N GLY A 68 16.24 2.06 7.22
CA GLY A 68 15.24 2.23 8.25
C GLY A 68 14.11 1.22 8.02
N TYR A 69 13.58 0.66 9.09
CA TYR A 69 12.51 -0.33 9.02
C TYR A 69 11.23 0.21 9.68
N TYR A 70 10.12 0.07 8.99
CA TYR A 70 8.79 0.32 9.51
C TYR A 70 8.06 -1.00 9.68
N ASP A 71 7.80 -1.35 10.93
CA ASP A 71 6.89 -2.42 11.33
C ASP A 71 5.61 -1.80 11.88
N GLN A 72 4.49 -2.15 11.29
CA GLN A 72 3.18 -1.66 11.72
C GLN A 72 2.86 -2.01 13.20
N ALA A 73 3.37 -3.13 13.69
CA ALA A 73 3.15 -3.58 15.07
C ALA A 73 3.98 -2.84 16.11
N GLN A 74 5.07 -2.18 15.69
CA GLN A 74 6.03 -1.53 16.58
C GLN A 74 6.10 -0.01 16.32
N THR A 75 5.17 0.73 16.91
CA THR A 75 5.29 2.19 16.97
C THR A 75 6.09 2.56 18.22
N ASP A 76 7.39 2.84 18.03
CA ASP A 76 8.26 3.36 19.10
C ASP A 76 7.99 4.86 19.30
N LEU A 77 6.84 5.18 19.91
CA LEU A 77 6.40 6.52 20.22
C LEU A 77 6.16 6.66 21.72
N ASP A 78 6.68 7.74 22.30
CA ASP A 78 6.46 8.07 23.71
C ASP A 78 5.06 8.66 23.93
N PRO A 79 4.15 7.94 24.62
CA PRO A 79 2.77 8.39 24.81
C PRO A 79 2.66 9.62 25.70
N SER A 80 3.71 10.02 26.42
CA SER A 80 3.72 11.18 27.33
C SER A 80 4.03 12.49 26.60
N LYS A 81 4.63 12.44 25.41
CA LYS A 81 5.04 13.60 24.63
C LYS A 81 3.92 14.16 23.75
N THR A 82 4.11 15.39 23.30
CA THR A 82 3.33 15.93 22.19
C THR A 82 3.91 15.44 20.86
N VAL A 83 3.12 15.51 19.79
CA VAL A 83 3.56 15.10 18.43
C VAL A 83 4.80 15.87 18.01
N ILE A 84 4.84 17.18 18.27
CA ILE A 84 5.99 18.00 17.89
C ILE A 84 7.24 17.65 18.72
N ASP A 85 7.10 17.41 20.02
CA ASP A 85 8.22 17.07 20.88
C ASP A 85 8.77 15.68 20.53
N GLU A 86 7.88 14.72 20.22
CA GLU A 86 8.24 13.38 19.79
C GLU A 86 9.15 13.36 18.55
N VAL A 87 8.88 14.27 17.61
CA VAL A 87 9.71 14.41 16.41
C VAL A 87 10.94 15.26 16.70
N TRP A 88 10.80 16.38 17.42
CA TRP A 88 11.89 17.33 17.62
C TRP A 88 13.00 16.78 18.51
N ASP A 89 12.67 16.07 19.58
CA ASP A 89 13.66 15.41 20.44
C ASP A 89 14.53 14.40 19.67
N ARG A 90 13.96 13.75 18.69
CA ARG A 90 14.70 12.82 17.81
C ARG A 90 15.61 13.54 16.83
N TYR A 91 15.22 14.76 16.40
CA TYR A 91 15.93 15.56 15.40
C TYR A 91 16.25 16.98 15.92
N PRO A 92 17.06 17.14 16.97
CA PRO A 92 17.28 18.41 17.65
C PRO A 92 17.99 19.47 16.80
N LYS A 93 18.58 19.07 15.67
CA LYS A 93 19.19 19.99 14.71
C LYS A 93 18.18 20.68 13.79
N MET A 94 16.94 20.22 13.75
CA MET A 94 15.88 20.86 12.97
C MET A 94 15.33 22.06 13.74
N THR A 95 15.00 23.11 12.99
CA THR A 95 14.27 24.24 13.57
C THR A 95 12.80 23.87 13.79
N GLN A 96 12.12 24.55 14.69
CA GLN A 96 10.69 24.34 14.93
C GLN A 96 9.86 24.46 13.65
N THR A 97 10.21 25.41 12.79
CA THR A 97 9.54 25.59 11.49
C THR A 97 9.73 24.38 10.58
N GLN A 98 10.93 23.80 10.53
CA GLN A 98 11.19 22.59 9.74
C GLN A 98 10.41 21.40 10.27
N VAL A 99 10.36 21.20 11.59
CA VAL A 99 9.56 20.12 12.20
C VAL A 99 8.08 20.30 11.90
N ARG A 100 7.54 21.52 12.05
CA ARG A 100 6.14 21.81 11.71
C ARG A 100 5.83 21.61 10.24
N SER A 101 6.74 22.00 9.33
CA SER A 101 6.58 21.77 7.89
C SER A 101 6.57 20.28 7.55
N ALA A 102 7.44 19.50 8.18
CA ALA A 102 7.47 18.04 8.01
C ALA A 102 6.17 17.39 8.56
N LEU A 103 5.72 17.80 9.74
CA LEU A 103 4.46 17.34 10.33
C LEU A 103 3.24 17.70 9.46
N ALA A 104 3.23 18.88 8.84
CA ALA A 104 2.15 19.31 7.96
C ALA A 104 2.02 18.43 6.70
N GLN A 105 3.13 17.88 6.16
CA GLN A 105 3.10 16.92 5.06
C GLN A 105 2.37 15.61 5.45
N PHE A 106 2.40 15.27 6.74
CA PHE A 106 1.71 14.12 7.32
C PHE A 106 0.39 14.50 8.00
N LEU A 107 -0.22 15.62 7.56
CA LEU A 107 -1.53 16.11 7.97
C LEU A 107 -1.65 16.55 9.44
N PHE A 108 -0.54 16.82 10.14
CA PHE A 108 -0.57 17.47 11.44
C PHE A 108 -0.42 18.98 11.27
N LYS A 109 -1.53 19.72 11.31
CA LYS A 109 -1.60 21.16 11.06
C LYS A 109 -2.08 21.93 12.30
N GLY A 110 -1.74 23.18 12.38
CA GLY A 110 -2.21 24.08 13.47
C GLY A 110 -1.91 23.50 14.85
N ASP A 111 -2.96 23.27 15.64
CA ASP A 111 -2.89 22.76 17.01
C ASP A 111 -2.71 21.24 17.09
N ASP A 112 -2.87 20.51 15.99
CA ASP A 112 -2.67 19.06 15.99
C ASP A 112 -1.26 18.65 16.40
N VAL A 113 -0.27 19.48 16.15
CA VAL A 113 1.13 19.23 16.53
C VAL A 113 1.34 19.17 18.04
N PHE A 114 0.42 19.75 18.82
CA PHE A 114 0.46 19.76 20.29
C PHE A 114 -0.39 18.64 20.90
N LYS A 115 -1.09 17.83 20.09
CA LYS A 115 -1.79 16.65 20.60
C LYS A 115 -0.81 15.71 21.29
N ASN A 116 -1.25 15.13 22.40
CA ASN A 116 -0.47 14.12 23.10
C ASN A 116 -0.47 12.82 22.29
N VAL A 117 0.70 12.22 22.08
CA VAL A 117 0.91 10.97 21.32
C VAL A 117 0.05 9.82 21.86
N GLY A 118 -0.14 9.76 23.18
CA GLY A 118 -0.98 8.75 23.82
C GLY A 118 -2.46 8.81 23.39
N LYS A 119 -2.94 10.00 22.96
CA LYS A 119 -4.32 10.23 22.52
C LYS A 119 -4.54 10.08 21.01
N LEU A 120 -3.48 9.84 20.26
CA LEU A 120 -3.56 9.65 18.81
C LEU A 120 -4.24 8.34 18.46
N SER A 121 -5.02 8.36 17.38
CA SER A 121 -5.52 7.16 16.71
C SER A 121 -4.38 6.30 16.17
N GLY A 122 -4.65 5.05 15.83
CA GLY A 122 -3.66 4.16 15.22
C GLY A 122 -3.07 4.74 13.92
N GLY A 123 -3.89 5.31 13.06
CA GLY A 123 -3.46 5.94 11.82
C GLY A 123 -2.62 7.21 12.04
N GLU A 124 -2.95 8.03 13.05
CA GLU A 124 -2.14 9.18 13.43
C GLU A 124 -0.75 8.76 13.96
N LYS A 125 -0.70 7.72 14.80
CA LYS A 125 0.56 7.12 15.28
C LYS A 125 1.41 6.61 14.13
N ALA A 126 0.81 5.88 13.20
CA ALA A 126 1.49 5.39 12.00
C ALA A 126 2.13 6.53 11.20
N ARG A 127 1.42 7.64 10.99
CA ARG A 127 1.93 8.82 10.29
C ARG A 127 3.12 9.46 11.00
N VAL A 128 3.08 9.59 12.33
CA VAL A 128 4.22 10.12 13.11
C VAL A 128 5.44 9.19 13.00
N SER A 129 5.24 7.88 13.12
CA SER A 129 6.32 6.89 12.99
C SER A 129 6.95 6.91 11.60
N LEU A 130 6.15 6.97 10.55
CA LEU A 130 6.64 7.08 9.17
C LEU A 130 7.39 8.38 8.93
N LEU A 131 6.88 9.51 9.44
CA LEU A 131 7.58 10.79 9.39
C LEU A 131 8.96 10.70 10.08
N LYS A 132 9.01 10.15 11.29
CA LYS A 132 10.29 9.94 12.01
C LYS A 132 11.25 9.10 11.18
N LEU A 133 10.76 8.04 10.55
CA LEU A 133 11.57 7.19 9.70
C LEU A 133 12.12 7.94 8.47
N MET A 134 11.29 8.74 7.80
CA MET A 134 11.70 9.50 6.62
C MET A 134 12.67 10.65 6.95
N LEU A 135 12.59 11.23 8.13
CA LEU A 135 13.55 12.22 8.61
C LEU A 135 14.89 11.60 9.07
N SER A 136 14.95 10.28 9.16
CA SER A 136 16.20 9.59 9.50
C SER A 136 17.24 9.76 8.37
N LYS A 137 18.49 9.46 8.68
CA LYS A 137 19.57 9.45 7.67
C LYS A 137 19.56 8.18 6.81
N ALA A 138 18.53 7.37 6.90
CA ALA A 138 18.39 6.18 6.08
C ALA A 138 18.36 6.57 4.60
N ASN A 139 19.06 5.81 3.79
CA ASN A 139 19.04 5.92 2.32
C ASN A 139 18.32 4.74 1.67
N MET A 140 17.80 3.83 2.49
CA MET A 140 16.92 2.72 2.13
C MET A 140 15.84 2.56 3.19
N LEU A 141 14.58 2.47 2.76
CA LEU A 141 13.46 2.17 3.67
C LEU A 141 12.89 0.79 3.36
N LEU A 142 12.68 0.03 4.41
CA LEU A 142 11.98 -1.26 4.42
C LEU A 142 10.63 -1.00 5.08
N LEU A 143 9.53 -1.15 4.34
CA LEU A 143 8.19 -0.83 4.83
C LEU A 143 7.30 -2.07 4.76
N ASP A 144 6.73 -2.47 5.88
CA ASP A 144 5.79 -3.60 5.98
C ASP A 144 4.36 -3.07 6.14
N GLU A 145 3.55 -3.23 5.08
CA GLU A 145 2.16 -2.81 4.97
C GLU A 145 1.90 -1.38 5.49
N PRO A 146 2.60 -0.35 4.95
CA PRO A 146 2.57 0.99 5.51
C PRO A 146 1.22 1.72 5.33
N THR A 147 0.34 1.22 4.46
CA THR A 147 -1.00 1.79 4.21
C THR A 147 -2.10 1.19 5.08
N ASN A 148 -1.82 0.11 5.81
CA ASN A 148 -2.82 -0.54 6.65
C ASN A 148 -3.33 0.39 7.75
N HIS A 149 -4.65 0.38 7.98
CA HIS A 149 -5.35 1.21 8.96
C HIS A 149 -5.23 2.73 8.74
N LEU A 150 -4.75 3.17 7.58
CA LEU A 150 -4.78 4.58 7.19
C LEU A 150 -6.10 4.90 6.47
N ASP A 151 -6.70 6.02 6.83
CA ASP A 151 -7.77 6.64 6.04
C ASP A 151 -7.24 7.16 4.69
N ILE A 152 -8.14 7.48 3.77
CA ILE A 152 -7.82 7.89 2.39
C ILE A 152 -6.85 9.07 2.36
N HIS A 153 -7.08 10.11 3.17
CA HIS A 153 -6.22 11.28 3.22
C HIS A 153 -4.82 10.97 3.75
N SER A 154 -4.75 10.09 4.76
CA SER A 154 -3.48 9.62 5.32
C SER A 154 -2.68 8.77 4.34
N ARG A 155 -3.36 7.95 3.52
CA ARG A 155 -2.73 7.18 2.43
C ARG A 155 -2.15 8.11 1.38
N GLU A 156 -2.91 9.09 0.92
CA GLU A 156 -2.45 10.06 -0.08
C GLU A 156 -1.24 10.86 0.42
N ALA A 157 -1.26 11.31 1.68
CA ALA A 157 -0.12 11.98 2.28
C ALA A 157 1.13 11.08 2.33
N LEU A 158 0.97 9.81 2.71
CA LEU A 158 2.05 8.83 2.69
C LEU A 158 2.59 8.58 1.28
N GLU A 159 1.72 8.37 0.31
CA GLU A 159 2.09 8.16 -1.10
C GLU A 159 2.93 9.33 -1.63
N ASN A 160 2.48 10.57 -1.39
CA ASN A 160 3.20 11.76 -1.82
C ASN A 160 4.56 11.90 -1.12
N ALA A 161 4.62 11.55 0.17
CA ALA A 161 5.86 11.53 0.92
C ALA A 161 6.84 10.47 0.37
N LEU A 162 6.37 9.25 0.11
CA LEU A 162 7.19 8.18 -0.49
C LEU A 162 7.64 8.51 -1.91
N ALA A 163 6.77 9.13 -2.73
CA ALA A 163 7.12 9.58 -4.08
C ALA A 163 8.24 10.62 -4.09
N SER A 164 8.30 11.46 -3.05
CA SER A 164 9.35 12.48 -2.90
C SER A 164 10.62 11.95 -2.21
N TYR A 165 10.62 10.71 -1.75
CA TYR A 165 11.77 10.12 -1.09
C TYR A 165 12.88 9.79 -2.08
N GLY A 166 14.03 10.45 -1.97
CA GLY A 166 15.13 10.28 -2.92
C GLY A 166 16.00 9.04 -2.71
N GLY A 167 15.61 8.12 -1.82
CA GLY A 167 16.36 6.90 -1.51
C GLY A 167 15.78 5.65 -2.18
N THR A 168 16.18 4.50 -1.68
CA THR A 168 15.69 3.18 -2.14
C THR A 168 14.52 2.75 -1.27
N LEU A 169 13.45 2.26 -1.88
CA LEU A 169 12.28 1.74 -1.18
C LEU A 169 12.12 0.23 -1.43
N LEU A 170 11.92 -0.53 -0.36
CA LEU A 170 11.46 -1.92 -0.40
C LEU A 170 10.19 -2.02 0.41
N ILE A 171 9.07 -2.26 -0.25
CA ILE A 171 7.75 -2.15 0.33
C ILE A 171 7.01 -3.47 0.18
N VAL A 172 6.52 -4.01 1.28
CA VAL A 172 5.48 -5.04 1.28
C VAL A 172 4.14 -4.32 1.33
N SER A 173 3.30 -4.50 0.33
CA SER A 173 1.93 -3.95 0.34
C SER A 173 1.02 -4.71 -0.59
N HIS A 174 -0.27 -4.73 -0.26
CA HIS A 174 -1.35 -5.20 -1.11
C HIS A 174 -2.13 -4.06 -1.77
N ASP A 175 -1.76 -2.82 -1.50
CA ASP A 175 -2.38 -1.62 -2.03
C ASP A 175 -2.00 -1.41 -3.50
N ARG A 176 -2.94 -1.72 -4.39
CA ARG A 176 -2.73 -1.63 -5.85
C ARG A 176 -2.46 -0.20 -6.32
N TYR A 177 -3.09 0.79 -5.68
CA TYR A 177 -2.88 2.21 -5.99
C TYR A 177 -1.45 2.62 -5.68
N LEU A 178 -0.99 2.32 -4.46
CA LEU A 178 0.38 2.60 -4.05
C LEU A 178 1.40 1.91 -4.98
N ILE A 179 1.14 0.64 -5.33
CA ILE A 179 2.02 -0.12 -6.21
C ILE A 179 2.06 0.50 -7.60
N ASN A 180 0.92 0.82 -8.21
CA ASN A 180 0.87 1.42 -9.54
C ASN A 180 1.53 2.78 -9.60
N LYS A 181 1.41 3.57 -8.52
CA LYS A 181 1.96 4.93 -8.44
C LYS A 181 3.48 4.94 -8.27
N LEU A 182 4.03 4.00 -7.53
CA LEU A 182 5.42 4.07 -7.06
C LEU A 182 6.33 2.94 -7.55
N ALA A 183 5.80 1.82 -8.04
CA ALA A 183 6.62 0.66 -8.36
C ALA A 183 7.48 0.87 -9.62
N ASP A 184 8.79 0.75 -9.46
CA ASP A 184 9.72 0.52 -10.56
C ASP A 184 9.84 -0.99 -10.83
N ARG A 185 9.66 -1.81 -9.79
CA ARG A 185 9.83 -3.25 -9.83
C ARG A 185 8.91 -3.95 -8.83
N ILE A 186 8.44 -5.12 -9.22
CA ILE A 186 7.69 -6.04 -8.36
C ILE A 186 8.48 -7.33 -8.22
N VAL A 187 8.54 -7.84 -7.00
CA VAL A 187 9.08 -9.16 -6.65
C VAL A 187 7.94 -9.99 -6.09
N TRP A 188 7.50 -10.99 -6.83
CA TRP A 188 6.54 -11.96 -6.33
C TRP A 188 7.25 -13.02 -5.51
N LEU A 189 6.93 -13.11 -4.22
CA LEU A 189 7.45 -14.14 -3.31
C LEU A 189 6.50 -15.32 -3.29
N GLY A 190 6.97 -16.44 -3.79
CA GLY A 190 6.29 -17.73 -3.72
C GLY A 190 6.95 -18.66 -2.70
N LYS A 191 6.34 -19.82 -2.45
CA LYS A 191 6.90 -20.82 -1.54
C LYS A 191 8.25 -21.38 -2.02
N THR A 192 8.46 -21.45 -3.32
CA THR A 192 9.63 -22.10 -3.96
C THR A 192 10.57 -21.12 -4.65
N GLY A 193 10.44 -19.83 -4.42
CA GLY A 193 11.32 -18.82 -5.01
C GLY A 193 10.62 -17.51 -5.28
N THR A 194 11.32 -16.63 -5.98
CA THR A 194 10.84 -15.29 -6.34
C THR A 194 10.76 -15.13 -7.85
N VAL A 195 9.80 -14.33 -8.29
CA VAL A 195 9.70 -13.87 -9.69
C VAL A 195 9.87 -12.36 -9.69
N ASN A 196 10.86 -11.89 -10.43
CA ASN A 196 11.14 -10.46 -10.57
C ASN A 196 10.46 -9.91 -11.83
N ILE A 197 9.77 -8.79 -11.70
CA ILE A 197 8.99 -8.15 -12.76
C ILE A 197 9.35 -6.66 -12.75
N ASP A 198 9.92 -6.18 -13.84
CA ASP A 198 10.17 -4.74 -14.02
C ASP A 198 8.85 -4.07 -14.46
N GLY A 199 8.44 -3.05 -13.73
CA GLY A 199 7.20 -2.31 -13.93
C GLY A 199 6.26 -2.31 -12.71
N ASN A 200 5.05 -1.84 -12.96
CA ASN A 200 4.00 -1.64 -11.96
C ASN A 200 3.04 -2.85 -11.85
N TYR A 201 1.96 -2.66 -11.08
CA TYR A 201 0.96 -3.72 -10.83
C TYR A 201 0.24 -4.16 -12.11
N ASP A 202 -0.07 -3.24 -13.03
CA ASP A 202 -0.74 -3.58 -14.30
C ASP A 202 0.15 -4.50 -15.13
N ARG A 203 1.46 -4.21 -15.18
CA ARG A 203 2.41 -5.07 -15.87
C ARG A 203 2.53 -6.46 -15.25
N TYR A 204 2.47 -6.53 -13.92
CA TYR A 204 2.42 -7.82 -13.22
C TYR A 204 1.19 -8.63 -13.62
N ILE A 205 0.00 -8.01 -13.68
CA ILE A 205 -1.24 -8.67 -14.07
C ILE A 205 -1.17 -9.17 -15.52
N GLU A 206 -0.70 -8.33 -16.47
CA GLU A 206 -0.50 -8.74 -17.86
C GLU A 206 0.37 -9.99 -17.99
N LEU A 207 1.50 -10.02 -17.30
CA LEU A 207 2.42 -11.16 -17.33
C LEU A 207 1.83 -12.41 -16.68
N LYS A 208 1.08 -12.25 -15.59
CA LYS A 208 0.39 -13.35 -14.92
C LYS A 208 -0.68 -13.97 -15.84
N GLU A 209 -1.48 -13.12 -16.50
CA GLU A 209 -2.50 -13.56 -17.46
C GLU A 209 -1.89 -14.25 -18.69
N ALA A 210 -0.82 -13.67 -19.24
CA ALA A 210 -0.09 -14.26 -20.39
C ALA A 210 0.50 -15.63 -20.03
N LYS A 211 1.04 -15.78 -18.81
CA LYS A 211 1.57 -17.05 -18.32
C LYS A 211 0.46 -18.08 -18.14
N ALA A 212 -0.65 -17.69 -17.53
CA ALA A 212 -1.81 -18.57 -17.38
C ALA A 212 -2.36 -19.04 -18.73
N GLN A 213 -2.43 -18.16 -19.74
CA GLN A 213 -2.84 -18.51 -21.10
C GLN A 213 -1.86 -19.46 -21.79
N SER A 214 -0.55 -19.27 -21.59
CA SER A 214 0.47 -20.15 -22.16
C SER A 214 0.46 -21.55 -21.53
N GLU A 215 0.27 -21.64 -20.22
CA GLU A 215 0.14 -22.91 -19.50
C GLU A 215 -1.14 -23.65 -19.90
N GLN A 216 -2.24 -22.93 -20.13
CA GLN A 216 -3.48 -23.51 -20.66
C GLN A 216 -3.32 -24.02 -22.09
N ALA A 217 -2.60 -23.30 -22.95
CA ALA A 217 -2.33 -23.73 -24.35
C ALA A 217 -1.47 -25.00 -24.40
N VAL A 218 -0.59 -25.22 -23.45
CA VAL A 218 0.23 -26.43 -23.33
C VAL A 218 -0.63 -27.62 -22.81
N GLN A 219 -1.54 -27.36 -21.85
CA GLN A 219 -2.45 -28.39 -21.33
C GLN A 219 -3.55 -28.78 -22.32
N VAL A 220 -4.01 -27.85 -23.15
CA VAL A 220 -5.01 -28.15 -24.20
C VAL A 220 -4.48 -29.13 -25.28
N LYS A 221 -3.18 -29.09 -25.58
CA LYS A 221 -2.53 -30.07 -26.46
C LYS A 221 -2.39 -31.47 -25.85
N ALA A 222 -2.53 -31.59 -24.52
CA ALA A 222 -2.45 -32.86 -23.79
C ALA A 222 -3.81 -33.45 -23.38
N ALA A 223 -4.91 -32.74 -23.61
CA ALA A 223 -6.23 -33.11 -23.09
C ALA A 223 -7.36 -33.02 -24.10
N GLU A 224 -7.20 -33.66 -25.28
CA GLU A 224 -8.32 -33.90 -26.22
C GLU A 224 -9.42 -34.85 -25.68
N GLY A 225 -9.46 -35.12 -24.39
CA GLY A 225 -10.34 -36.09 -23.73
C GLY A 225 -11.48 -35.58 -22.85
N LYS A 226 -11.60 -34.29 -22.52
CA LYS A 226 -12.61 -33.80 -21.56
C LYS A 226 -13.37 -32.54 -22.02
N LYS A 227 -14.41 -32.76 -22.84
CA LYS A 227 -15.28 -31.68 -23.37
C LYS A 227 -16.24 -31.03 -22.38
N ASN A 228 -16.44 -31.53 -21.18
CA ASN A 228 -17.42 -30.98 -20.21
C ASN A 228 -16.86 -29.91 -19.27
N ASP A 229 -15.61 -30.03 -18.84
CA ASP A 229 -14.99 -29.04 -17.94
C ASP A 229 -14.74 -27.67 -18.61
N TYR A 230 -14.63 -27.64 -19.93
CA TYR A 230 -14.36 -26.42 -20.69
C TYR A 230 -15.54 -25.44 -20.70
N LYS A 231 -16.77 -25.94 -20.66
CA LYS A 231 -17.97 -25.10 -20.69
C LYS A 231 -18.19 -24.38 -19.36
N GLU A 232 -18.01 -25.07 -18.24
CA GLU A 232 -18.12 -24.52 -16.90
C GLU A 232 -17.01 -23.49 -16.61
N ARG A 233 -15.81 -23.76 -17.11
CA ARG A 233 -14.67 -22.84 -16.94
C ARG A 233 -14.83 -21.54 -17.71
N LYS A 234 -15.35 -21.61 -18.94
CA LYS A 234 -15.64 -20.44 -19.79
C LYS A 234 -16.79 -19.61 -19.22
N GLU A 235 -17.77 -20.22 -18.61
CA GLU A 235 -18.86 -19.54 -17.91
C GLU A 235 -18.35 -18.82 -16.63
N ARG A 236 -17.46 -19.48 -15.87
CA ARG A 236 -16.80 -18.86 -14.71
C ARG A 236 -15.96 -17.64 -15.10
N GLU A 237 -15.11 -17.76 -16.13
CA GLU A 237 -14.30 -16.66 -16.64
C GLU A 237 -15.15 -15.49 -17.16
N SER A 238 -16.26 -15.80 -17.86
CA SER A 238 -17.20 -14.78 -18.33
C SER A 238 -17.88 -14.05 -17.18
N THR A 239 -18.23 -14.76 -16.11
CA THR A 239 -18.85 -14.19 -14.91
C THR A 239 -17.86 -13.32 -14.14
N LEU A 240 -16.64 -13.78 -13.94
CA LEU A 240 -15.56 -13.01 -13.34
C LEU A 240 -15.27 -11.70 -14.11
N ARG A 241 -15.26 -11.77 -15.44
CA ARG A 241 -15.07 -10.58 -16.28
C ARG A 241 -16.20 -9.56 -16.14
N LYS A 242 -17.44 -10.03 -16.01
CA LYS A 242 -18.60 -9.17 -15.79
C LYS A 242 -18.56 -8.51 -14.40
N LEU A 243 -18.23 -9.28 -13.37
CA LEU A 243 -18.11 -8.79 -12.00
C LEU A 243 -16.97 -7.76 -11.86
N SER A 244 -15.79 -8.06 -12.44
CA SER A 244 -14.67 -7.11 -12.44
C SER A 244 -15.00 -5.81 -13.20
N GLY A 245 -15.75 -5.91 -14.30
CA GLY A 245 -16.22 -4.75 -15.05
C GLY A 245 -17.27 -3.92 -14.28
N ALA A 246 -18.11 -4.57 -13.47
CA ALA A 246 -19.06 -3.89 -12.58
C ALA A 246 -18.35 -3.20 -11.44
N LEU A 247 -17.40 -3.88 -10.80
CA LEU A 247 -16.57 -3.33 -9.72
C LEU A 247 -15.86 -2.04 -10.17
N LYS A 248 -15.22 -2.07 -11.34
CA LYS A 248 -14.53 -0.89 -11.89
C LYS A 248 -15.48 0.28 -12.15
N ARG A 249 -16.71 0.02 -12.58
CA ARG A 249 -17.71 1.08 -12.76
C ARG A 249 -18.18 1.69 -11.44
N CYS A 250 -18.35 0.86 -10.39
CA CYS A 250 -18.64 1.33 -9.04
C CYS A 250 -17.50 2.23 -8.51
N GLU A 251 -16.26 1.83 -8.67
CA GLU A 251 -15.08 2.62 -8.28
C GLU A 251 -15.08 3.99 -8.97
N GLN A 252 -15.27 4.02 -10.27
CA GLN A 252 -15.32 5.27 -11.02
C GLN A 252 -16.47 6.19 -10.58
N ALA A 253 -17.64 5.61 -10.29
CA ALA A 253 -18.79 6.38 -9.84
C ALA A 253 -18.58 6.96 -8.42
N ILE A 254 -17.92 6.22 -7.53
CA ILE A 254 -17.55 6.70 -6.19
C ILE A 254 -16.55 7.88 -6.31
N ASP A 255 -15.53 7.74 -7.15
CA ASP A 255 -14.55 8.80 -7.40
C ASP A 255 -15.20 10.08 -7.97
N GLU A 256 -16.11 9.93 -8.93
CA GLU A 256 -16.86 11.08 -9.52
C GLU A 256 -17.73 11.79 -8.48
N ILE A 257 -18.41 11.04 -7.61
CA ILE A 257 -19.20 11.61 -6.52
C ILE A 257 -18.30 12.32 -5.51
N GLY A 258 -17.17 11.74 -5.15
CA GLY A 258 -16.20 12.36 -4.24
C GLY A 258 -15.69 13.71 -4.76
N LEU A 259 -15.33 13.79 -6.06
CA LEU A 259 -14.92 15.03 -6.70
C LEU A 259 -16.04 16.08 -6.67
N LYS A 260 -17.27 15.68 -7.00
CA LYS A 260 -18.40 16.58 -7.02
C LYS A 260 -18.78 17.11 -5.64
N THR A 261 -18.70 16.25 -4.64
CA THR A 261 -18.92 16.62 -3.22
C THR A 261 -17.87 17.64 -2.75
N ALA A 262 -16.61 17.45 -3.15
CA ALA A 262 -15.53 18.39 -2.84
C ALA A 262 -15.73 19.76 -3.53
N GLU A 263 -16.16 19.77 -4.79
CA GLU A 263 -16.47 21.00 -5.52
C GLU A 263 -17.62 21.79 -4.86
N LEU A 264 -18.70 21.09 -4.48
CA LEU A 264 -19.83 21.73 -3.81
C LEU A 264 -19.46 22.26 -2.41
N ALA A 265 -18.65 21.53 -1.66
CA ALA A 265 -18.12 21.97 -0.37
C ALA A 265 -17.22 23.22 -0.52
N GLN A 266 -16.42 23.27 -1.58
CA GLN A 266 -15.61 24.45 -1.90
C GLN A 266 -16.49 25.66 -2.26
N GLN A 267 -17.57 25.46 -3.02
CA GLN A 267 -18.54 26.51 -3.34
C GLN A 267 -19.22 27.03 -2.08
N MET A 268 -19.62 26.17 -1.15
CA MET A 268 -20.20 26.56 0.15
C MET A 268 -19.25 27.46 0.99
N SER A 269 -17.95 27.30 0.80
CA SER A 269 -16.93 28.06 1.54
C SER A 269 -16.69 29.47 0.97
N GLN A 270 -17.30 29.82 -0.16
CA GLN A 270 -17.14 31.16 -0.75
C GLN A 270 -17.91 32.21 0.07
N PRO A 271 -17.32 33.36 0.38
CA PRO A 271 -17.94 34.39 1.23
C PRO A 271 -19.31 34.90 0.74
N GLU A 272 -19.54 34.88 -0.57
CA GLU A 272 -20.75 35.29 -1.21
C GLU A 272 -21.92 34.29 -1.04
N ILE A 273 -21.60 33.03 -0.90
CA ILE A 273 -22.57 31.93 -0.71
C ILE A 273 -22.77 31.63 0.77
N ALA A 274 -21.72 31.69 1.56
CA ALA A 274 -21.76 31.43 3.00
C ALA A 274 -22.70 32.38 3.79
N THR A 275 -22.99 33.58 3.24
CA THR A 275 -23.94 34.54 3.82
C THR A 275 -25.37 34.36 3.36
N ASP A 276 -25.63 33.54 2.33
CA ASP A 276 -26.96 33.29 1.77
C ASP A 276 -27.49 31.93 2.26
N TYR A 277 -28.39 31.98 3.23
CA TYR A 277 -28.96 30.81 3.87
C TYR A 277 -29.68 29.85 2.90
N GLU A 278 -30.40 30.37 1.90
CA GLU A 278 -31.14 29.51 0.96
C GLU A 278 -30.18 28.74 0.04
N LYS A 279 -29.12 29.36 -0.45
CA LYS A 279 -28.13 28.73 -1.29
C LYS A 279 -27.27 27.72 -0.51
N THR A 280 -26.88 28.08 0.71
CA THR A 280 -26.11 27.18 1.58
C THR A 280 -26.92 25.94 1.94
N SER A 281 -28.23 26.10 2.23
CA SER A 281 -29.14 24.98 2.51
C SER A 281 -29.35 24.06 1.31
N ALA A 282 -29.50 24.63 0.11
CA ALA A 282 -29.62 23.85 -1.13
C ALA A 282 -28.37 23.03 -1.43
N LEU A 283 -27.18 23.64 -1.32
CA LEU A 283 -25.90 22.94 -1.51
C LEU A 283 -25.68 21.86 -0.45
N ALA A 284 -26.07 22.11 0.81
CA ALA A 284 -25.99 21.10 1.87
C ALA A 284 -26.87 19.88 1.59
N GLN A 285 -28.11 20.11 1.08
CA GLN A 285 -28.99 19.00 0.68
C GLN A 285 -28.41 18.21 -0.53
N GLU A 286 -27.79 18.89 -1.50
CA GLU A 286 -27.16 18.22 -2.63
C GLU A 286 -25.96 17.38 -2.18
N ILE A 287 -25.13 17.88 -1.27
CA ILE A 287 -24.03 17.15 -0.66
C ILE A 287 -24.54 15.92 0.08
N GLU A 288 -25.62 16.04 0.87
CA GLU A 288 -26.19 14.92 1.62
C GLU A 288 -26.74 13.83 0.67
N ALA A 289 -27.43 14.22 -0.39
CA ALA A 289 -27.91 13.29 -1.41
C ALA A 289 -26.76 12.58 -2.17
N LEU A 290 -25.63 13.26 -2.36
CA LEU A 290 -24.43 12.65 -2.96
C LEU A 290 -23.78 11.66 -2.00
N LYS A 291 -23.71 11.95 -0.71
CA LYS A 291 -23.19 11.03 0.32
C LYS A 291 -24.03 9.76 0.43
N GLU A 292 -25.37 9.87 0.43
CA GLU A 292 -26.25 8.70 0.42
C GLU A 292 -25.99 7.80 -0.81
N LYS A 293 -25.73 8.40 -1.98
CA LYS A 293 -25.37 7.66 -3.18
C LYS A 293 -23.98 7.00 -3.07
N GLU A 294 -23.02 7.69 -2.48
CA GLU A 294 -21.68 7.17 -2.23
C GLU A 294 -21.73 5.96 -1.29
N GLU A 295 -22.51 6.01 -0.23
CA GLU A 295 -22.73 4.90 0.69
C GLU A 295 -23.36 3.69 0.00
N ALA A 296 -24.39 3.91 -0.83
CA ALA A 296 -25.04 2.84 -1.59
C ALA A 296 -24.08 2.18 -2.59
N LEU A 297 -23.28 2.96 -3.32
CA LEU A 297 -22.27 2.44 -4.24
C LEU A 297 -21.13 1.73 -3.52
N THR A 298 -20.75 2.20 -2.33
CA THR A 298 -19.75 1.54 -1.50
C THR A 298 -20.24 0.18 -1.01
N ALA A 299 -21.52 0.07 -0.65
CA ALA A 299 -22.13 -1.22 -0.30
C ALA A 299 -22.16 -2.18 -1.50
N GLU A 300 -22.55 -1.70 -2.69
CA GLU A 300 -22.53 -2.49 -3.92
C GLU A 300 -21.10 -2.94 -4.28
N TRP A 301 -20.11 -2.06 -4.11
CA TRP A 301 -18.71 -2.38 -4.31
C TRP A 301 -18.23 -3.50 -3.38
N MET A 302 -18.63 -3.46 -2.10
CA MET A 302 -18.30 -4.51 -1.12
C MET A 302 -18.90 -5.86 -1.54
N GLU A 303 -20.18 -5.90 -1.95
CA GLU A 303 -20.81 -7.12 -2.41
C GLU A 303 -20.14 -7.71 -3.67
N LEU A 304 -19.79 -6.87 -4.64
CA LEU A 304 -19.10 -7.28 -5.85
C LEU A 304 -17.69 -7.82 -5.54
N SER A 305 -16.99 -7.18 -4.59
CA SER A 305 -15.66 -7.61 -4.14
C SER A 305 -15.73 -8.99 -3.47
N GLU A 306 -16.69 -9.21 -2.58
CA GLU A 306 -16.92 -10.48 -1.91
C GLU A 306 -17.31 -11.60 -2.89
N GLN A 307 -18.14 -11.28 -3.87
CA GLN A 307 -18.46 -12.21 -4.94
C GLN A 307 -17.22 -12.62 -5.76
N ILE A 308 -16.36 -11.66 -6.13
CA ILE A 308 -15.11 -11.95 -6.85
C ILE A 308 -14.18 -12.83 -6.02
N GLU A 309 -14.05 -12.56 -4.71
CA GLU A 309 -13.26 -13.38 -3.79
C GLU A 309 -13.78 -14.82 -3.69
N SER A 310 -15.09 -15.02 -3.74
CA SER A 310 -15.70 -16.36 -3.69
C SER A 310 -15.44 -17.19 -4.96
N PHE A 311 -15.08 -16.56 -6.08
CA PHE A 311 -14.72 -17.19 -7.34
C PHE A 311 -13.21 -17.49 -7.48
N THR A 312 -12.38 -16.94 -6.59
CA THR A 312 -10.92 -17.11 -6.62
C THR A 312 -10.46 -18.21 -5.69
#